data_17568bc379fcd5819ab7aedef304854d
#
_entry.id   17568bc379fcd5819ab7aedef304854d
#
_cell.length_a   1.000
_cell.length_b   1.000
_cell.length_c   1.000
_cell.angle_alpha   90.00
_cell.angle_beta   90.00
_cell.angle_gamma   90.00
#
_symmetry.space_group_name_H-M   'P 1'
#
loop_
_entity.id
_entity.type
_entity.pdbx_description
1 polymer ?
#
loop_
_entity_poly.entity_id
_entity_poly.type
_entity_poly.pdbx_seq_one_letter_code
_entity_poly.pdbx_strand_id
1 'polypeptide(L)'
;MVISPWAVASTSHSKPTASLKSGTKEHTAPSHPRRAKNPAKAQRRQHTPPVAAGAYSSNEAAMAWADALALRQGLDRHWVRQAVGQAQKIPAITQYVMPPATPAAKNWRAYRARFIEPVRIQAGLRFWQTHDATMARAEHTFGVPAEIIVGIIGVETIYGQHTGNFRVIDALATLAFDFPVQHPRATERQAYFASELGQYLMLVQRNEWDPLRMKGSYAGAMGWPQFMPGSWAQFAVDFDGDGKIDLYNSPADVIGSVANYFKAFNWKPGMPTHYPVQFDASRLNMDALMAPDILPTFSVSSFTAKGAILEGAALEHPGPLALIELHNGGDPPSYVAGTENFYAITRYNWSSYYAMAVIEVGQAIKAARQR
;
A
#
# COMPACT_ATOMS: atom_id res chain seq x y z
N MET A 1 2.09 8.30 10.69
CA MET A 1 0.71 7.83 10.51
C MET A 1 0.48 7.68 9.03
N VAL A 2 0.74 6.48 8.53
CA VAL A 2 0.56 6.12 7.11
C VAL A 2 -0.91 5.76 6.94
N ILE A 3 -1.62 6.42 6.05
CA ILE A 3 -2.98 6.02 5.66
C ILE A 3 -2.84 5.46 4.26
N SER A 4 -2.97 4.14 4.15
CA SER A 4 -3.13 3.49 2.85
C SER A 4 -4.42 4.00 2.20
N PRO A 5 -4.39 4.35 0.91
CA PRO A 5 -5.49 5.03 0.22
C PRO A 5 -6.72 4.18 -0.06
N TRP A 6 -6.71 2.90 0.26
CA TRP A 6 -7.70 1.92 -0.21
C TRP A 6 -9.01 1.86 0.59
N ALA A 7 -9.25 2.76 1.53
CA ALA A 7 -10.48 2.76 2.34
C ALA A 7 -11.71 3.39 1.64
N VAL A 8 -11.65 3.75 0.35
CA VAL A 8 -12.78 4.36 -0.36
C VAL A 8 -13.15 3.58 -1.61
N ALA A 9 -14.33 3.01 -1.55
CA ALA A 9 -15.23 2.50 -2.60
C ALA A 9 -14.73 2.47 -4.05
N SER A 10 -14.56 1.26 -4.60
CA SER A 10 -14.69 1.03 -6.04
C SER A 10 -16.17 0.82 -6.39
N THR A 11 -16.78 1.80 -7.03
CA THR A 11 -18.05 1.64 -7.76
C THR A 11 -17.78 0.91 -9.06
N SER A 12 -18.40 -0.25 -9.20
CA SER A 12 -18.40 -1.05 -10.42
C SER A 12 -19.12 -0.31 -11.55
N HIS A 13 -18.43 -0.08 -12.68
CA HIS A 13 -19.06 0.25 -13.95
C HIS A 13 -19.00 -0.96 -14.86
N SER A 14 -20.18 -1.50 -15.15
CA SER A 14 -20.44 -2.53 -16.14
C SER A 14 -20.20 -1.98 -17.56
N LYS A 15 -19.45 -2.73 -18.38
CA LYS A 15 -19.27 -2.47 -19.81
C LYS A 15 -20.42 -3.08 -20.60
N PRO A 16 -20.88 -2.44 -21.68
CA PRO A 16 -21.72 -3.11 -22.68
C PRO A 16 -20.86 -3.84 -23.71
N THR A 17 -21.29 -5.05 -24.01
CA THR A 17 -20.81 -5.90 -25.09
C THR A 17 -21.15 -5.33 -26.46
N ALA A 18 -20.20 -5.31 -27.39
CA ALA A 18 -20.46 -5.16 -28.81
C ALA A 18 -19.77 -6.25 -29.62
N SER A 19 -20.55 -6.76 -30.53
CA SER A 19 -20.48 -7.95 -31.37
C SER A 19 -19.39 -7.93 -32.44
N LEU A 20 -18.84 -9.11 -32.70
CA LEU A 20 -17.96 -9.48 -33.81
C LEU A 20 -18.65 -9.37 -35.18
N LYS A 21 -17.93 -8.91 -36.20
CA LYS A 21 -18.11 -9.36 -37.59
C LYS A 21 -16.77 -9.59 -38.25
N SER A 22 -16.63 -10.80 -38.77
CA SER A 22 -15.55 -11.36 -39.59
C SER A 22 -15.54 -10.83 -41.01
N GLY A 23 -14.38 -10.76 -41.63
CA GLY A 23 -14.23 -10.52 -43.06
C GLY A 23 -12.80 -10.81 -43.52
N THR A 24 -12.59 -12.02 -44.05
CA THR A 24 -11.43 -12.51 -44.78
C THR A 24 -11.34 -11.92 -46.18
N LYS A 25 -10.13 -11.60 -46.70
CA LYS A 25 -9.72 -11.90 -48.07
C LYS A 25 -8.20 -11.76 -48.28
N GLU A 26 -7.69 -12.71 -49.05
CA GLU A 26 -6.33 -13.04 -49.46
C GLU A 26 -5.78 -12.22 -50.63
N HIS A 27 -4.45 -12.47 -50.85
CA HIS A 27 -3.63 -12.39 -52.08
C HIS A 27 -2.99 -11.03 -52.44
N THR A 28 -1.76 -10.87 -52.82
CA THR A 28 -0.69 -11.62 -53.48
C THR A 28 0.55 -10.71 -53.54
N ALA A 29 1.76 -11.26 -53.41
CA ALA A 29 3.01 -10.64 -53.86
C ALA A 29 3.19 -10.91 -55.37
N PRO A 30 4.10 -10.22 -56.11
CA PRO A 30 5.53 -10.34 -55.97
C PRO A 30 6.43 -9.17 -56.51
N SER A 31 7.71 -9.35 -56.29
CA SER A 31 8.89 -8.97 -57.12
C SER A 31 9.66 -7.68 -56.89
N HIS A 32 10.94 -7.86 -56.48
CA HIS A 32 12.09 -6.97 -56.67
C HIS A 32 12.48 -6.84 -58.19
N PRO A 33 13.38 -5.91 -58.63
CA PRO A 33 14.61 -5.43 -58.00
C PRO A 33 15.07 -3.99 -58.35
N ARG A 34 16.10 -3.51 -57.68
CA ARG A 34 17.34 -2.85 -58.17
C ARG A 34 17.80 -1.61 -57.38
N ARG A 35 18.94 -1.80 -56.85
CA ARG A 35 20.09 -0.97 -56.42
C ARG A 35 20.24 0.40 -57.10
N ALA A 36 20.34 1.48 -56.28
CA ALA A 36 21.15 2.66 -56.62
C ALA A 36 21.55 3.45 -55.35
N LYS A 37 22.86 3.54 -55.20
CA LYS A 37 23.76 4.58 -54.69
C LYS A 37 23.33 5.50 -53.54
N ASN A 38 24.12 5.42 -52.43
CA ASN A 38 24.22 6.41 -51.35
C ASN A 38 24.53 7.83 -51.82
N PRO A 39 23.96 8.84 -51.15
CA PRO A 39 24.71 10.03 -50.79
C PRO A 39 24.67 10.30 -49.31
N ALA A 40 25.81 10.81 -48.83
CA ALA A 40 26.18 11.47 -47.59
C ALA A 40 25.12 11.58 -46.45
N LYS A 41 25.48 11.00 -45.27
CA LYS A 41 24.85 11.23 -43.97
C LYS A 41 24.99 12.70 -43.58
N ALA A 42 23.96 13.49 -43.82
CA ALA A 42 23.71 14.70 -43.06
C ALA A 42 23.18 14.25 -41.67
N GLN A 43 23.93 14.52 -40.62
CA GLN A 43 23.46 14.33 -39.22
C GLN A 43 22.24 15.25 -39.01
N ARG A 44 21.08 14.65 -39.13
CA ARG A 44 19.81 15.26 -38.69
C ARG A 44 19.88 15.34 -37.17
N ARG A 45 20.18 16.52 -36.61
CA ARG A 45 19.94 16.84 -35.22
C ARG A 45 18.49 16.45 -34.92
N GLN A 46 18.29 15.40 -34.16
CA GLN A 46 16.98 15.07 -33.61
C GLN A 46 16.56 16.22 -32.69
N HIS A 47 15.69 17.08 -33.22
CA HIS A 47 14.90 17.97 -32.34
C HIS A 47 14.02 17.06 -31.51
N THR A 48 14.44 16.81 -30.26
CA THR A 48 13.53 16.34 -29.22
C THR A 48 12.46 17.42 -29.10
N PRO A 49 11.17 17.11 -29.26
CA PRO A 49 10.13 18.12 -29.06
C PRO A 49 10.26 18.66 -27.63
N PRO A 50 10.04 19.95 -27.39
CA PRO A 50 10.08 20.51 -26.06
C PRO A 50 9.10 19.71 -25.18
N VAL A 51 9.61 19.12 -24.11
CA VAL A 51 8.78 18.46 -23.11
C VAL A 51 7.79 19.51 -22.61
N ALA A 52 6.50 19.23 -22.71
CA ALA A 52 5.46 20.16 -22.26
C ALA A 52 5.76 20.52 -20.79
N ALA A 53 5.77 21.82 -20.49
CA ALA A 53 5.98 22.30 -19.13
C ALA A 53 4.90 21.69 -18.22
N GLY A 54 5.33 21.06 -17.13
CA GLY A 54 4.41 20.49 -16.15
C GLY A 54 3.68 21.59 -15.35
N ALA A 55 2.71 21.19 -14.56
CA ALA A 55 1.85 22.12 -13.81
C ALA A 55 2.62 22.93 -12.75
N TYR A 56 3.78 22.46 -12.31
CA TYR A 56 4.53 23.07 -11.19
C TYR A 56 5.75 23.88 -11.63
N SER A 57 6.08 23.94 -12.91
CA SER A 57 7.24 24.71 -13.41
C SER A 57 7.20 26.21 -13.10
N SER A 58 5.99 26.80 -13.05
CA SER A 58 5.71 28.19 -12.70
C SER A 58 5.18 28.38 -11.28
N ASN A 59 5.04 27.31 -10.49
CA ASN A 59 4.59 27.38 -9.10
C ASN A 59 5.75 27.77 -8.19
N GLU A 60 5.77 29.01 -7.69
CA GLU A 60 6.85 29.54 -6.87
C GLU A 60 7.07 28.73 -5.59
N ALA A 61 6.01 28.31 -4.91
CA ALA A 61 6.10 27.53 -3.68
C ALA A 61 6.71 26.15 -3.94
N ALA A 62 6.32 25.47 -5.03
CA ALA A 62 6.88 24.18 -5.42
C ALA A 62 8.38 24.32 -5.80
N MET A 63 8.74 25.39 -6.51
CA MET A 63 10.12 25.65 -6.90
C MET A 63 10.99 26.04 -5.72
N ALA A 64 10.50 26.83 -4.77
CA ALA A 64 11.22 27.13 -3.53
C ALA A 64 11.42 25.87 -2.66
N TRP A 65 10.39 25.02 -2.59
CA TRP A 65 10.50 23.72 -1.91
C TRP A 65 11.54 22.81 -2.58
N ALA A 66 11.57 22.78 -3.92
CA ALA A 66 12.55 21.99 -4.68
C ALA A 66 14.00 22.47 -4.42
N ASP A 67 14.22 23.80 -4.38
CA ASP A 67 15.50 24.39 -4.05
C ASP A 67 15.95 24.02 -2.64
N ALA A 68 15.05 24.13 -1.67
CA ALA A 68 15.31 23.78 -0.28
C ALA A 68 15.60 22.27 -0.10
N LEU A 69 14.88 21.39 -0.84
CA LEU A 69 15.16 19.97 -0.83
C LEU A 69 16.55 19.67 -1.38
N ALA A 70 16.88 20.23 -2.55
CA ALA A 70 18.17 20.05 -3.19
C ALA A 70 19.31 20.43 -2.25
N LEU A 71 19.21 21.59 -1.60
CA LEU A 71 20.20 22.06 -0.62
C LEU A 71 20.35 21.12 0.58
N ARG A 72 19.21 20.70 1.19
CA ARG A 72 19.24 19.82 2.38
C ARG A 72 19.79 18.43 2.11
N GLN A 73 19.53 17.90 0.92
CA GLN A 73 19.84 16.51 0.57
C GLN A 73 21.09 16.37 -0.34
N GLY A 74 21.73 17.49 -0.71
CA GLY A 74 22.89 17.47 -1.60
C GLY A 74 22.55 16.99 -3.01
N LEU A 75 21.31 17.23 -3.47
CA LEU A 75 20.86 16.87 -4.81
C LEU A 75 21.18 17.97 -5.82
N ASP A 76 21.31 17.62 -7.09
CA ASP A 76 21.41 18.62 -8.15
C ASP A 76 20.14 19.47 -8.23
N ARG A 77 20.30 20.78 -8.02
CA ARG A 77 19.18 21.73 -7.98
C ARG A 77 18.39 21.77 -9.29
N HIS A 78 19.08 21.71 -10.42
CA HIS A 78 18.44 21.75 -11.72
C HIS A 78 17.60 20.52 -11.95
N TRP A 79 18.14 19.35 -11.63
CA TRP A 79 17.42 18.08 -11.73
C TRP A 79 16.16 18.05 -10.85
N VAL A 80 16.25 18.46 -9.56
CA VAL A 80 15.08 18.49 -8.66
C VAL A 80 14.00 19.43 -9.20
N ARG A 81 14.37 20.64 -9.62
CA ARG A 81 13.43 21.60 -10.21
C ARG A 81 12.80 21.07 -11.49
N GLN A 82 13.58 20.41 -12.33
CA GLN A 82 13.07 19.80 -13.57
C GLN A 82 12.09 18.68 -13.27
N ALA A 83 12.41 17.77 -12.34
CA ALA A 83 11.52 16.67 -11.98
C ALA A 83 10.19 17.18 -11.41
N VAL A 84 10.24 18.08 -10.41
CA VAL A 84 9.04 18.68 -9.81
C VAL A 84 8.27 19.52 -10.82
N GLY A 85 8.96 20.33 -11.62
CA GLY A 85 8.35 21.20 -12.63
C GLY A 85 7.59 20.44 -13.71
N GLN A 86 8.00 19.19 -14.04
CA GLN A 86 7.34 18.34 -15.02
C GLN A 86 6.17 17.52 -14.44
N ALA A 87 5.98 17.53 -13.13
CA ALA A 87 4.83 16.88 -12.51
C ALA A 87 3.52 17.54 -12.95
N GLN A 88 2.46 16.74 -13.06
CA GLN A 88 1.12 17.17 -13.45
C GLN A 88 0.22 17.22 -12.22
N LYS A 89 -0.59 18.27 -12.13
CA LYS A 89 -1.67 18.33 -11.14
C LYS A 89 -2.81 17.41 -11.57
N ILE A 90 -3.26 16.55 -10.65
CA ILE A 90 -4.35 15.61 -10.88
C ILE A 90 -5.53 15.98 -9.96
N PRO A 91 -6.52 16.79 -10.44
CA PRO A 91 -7.61 17.26 -9.60
C PRO A 91 -8.44 16.16 -8.92
N ALA A 92 -8.60 15.01 -9.57
CA ALA A 92 -9.34 13.88 -8.98
C ALA A 92 -8.72 13.38 -7.67
N ILE A 93 -7.39 13.46 -7.50
CA ILE A 93 -6.70 13.02 -6.29
C ILE A 93 -7.15 13.82 -5.07
N THR A 94 -7.38 15.13 -5.23
CA THR A 94 -7.82 15.98 -4.11
C THR A 94 -9.21 15.60 -3.60
N GLN A 95 -10.04 15.00 -4.45
CA GLN A 95 -11.35 14.46 -4.04
C GLN A 95 -11.20 13.11 -3.32
N TYR A 96 -10.29 12.26 -3.77
CA TYR A 96 -10.10 10.93 -3.18
C TYR A 96 -9.55 10.96 -1.74
N VAL A 97 -8.85 12.02 -1.37
CA VAL A 97 -8.30 12.16 0.00
C VAL A 97 -9.26 12.81 0.98
N MET A 98 -10.38 13.37 0.50
CA MET A 98 -11.39 13.94 1.39
C MET A 98 -12.15 12.85 2.15
N PRO A 99 -12.40 13.04 3.45
CA PRO A 99 -13.32 12.16 4.16
C PRO A 99 -14.71 12.23 3.55
N PRO A 100 -15.49 11.14 3.58
CA PRO A 100 -16.85 11.16 3.07
C PRO A 100 -17.70 12.19 3.84
N ALA A 101 -18.56 12.93 3.14
CA ALA A 101 -19.42 13.96 3.73
C ALA A 101 -20.36 13.38 4.81
N THR A 102 -20.79 12.12 4.64
CA THR A 102 -21.55 11.36 5.63
C THR A 102 -20.75 10.12 5.98
N PRO A 103 -20.47 9.85 7.27
CA PRO A 103 -19.84 8.62 7.66
C PRO A 103 -20.69 7.44 7.17
N ALA A 104 -20.15 6.63 6.26
CA ALA A 104 -20.81 5.39 5.91
C ALA A 104 -20.85 4.49 7.16
N ALA A 105 -22.01 3.85 7.39
CA ALA A 105 -22.12 2.88 8.48
C ALA A 105 -21.02 1.82 8.29
N LYS A 106 -20.15 1.70 9.27
CA LYS A 106 -19.09 0.69 9.26
C LYS A 106 -19.74 -0.68 9.23
N ASN A 107 -19.34 -1.54 8.30
CA ASN A 107 -19.86 -2.89 8.15
C ASN A 107 -18.72 -3.87 7.86
N TRP A 108 -18.29 -4.60 8.87
CA TRP A 108 -17.21 -5.56 8.77
C TRP A 108 -17.52 -6.69 7.77
N ARG A 109 -18.73 -7.24 7.80
CA ARG A 109 -19.11 -8.32 6.87
C ARG A 109 -18.97 -7.88 5.41
N ALA A 110 -19.46 -6.67 5.09
CA ALA A 110 -19.34 -6.11 3.74
C ALA A 110 -17.88 -5.77 3.38
N TYR A 111 -17.10 -5.28 4.34
CA TYR A 111 -15.67 -5.00 4.14
C TYR A 111 -14.89 -6.29 3.91
N ARG A 112 -15.07 -7.28 4.77
CA ARG A 112 -14.46 -8.61 4.70
C ARG A 112 -14.71 -9.30 3.35
N ALA A 113 -15.95 -9.25 2.86
CA ALA A 113 -16.35 -9.89 1.60
C ALA A 113 -15.58 -9.37 0.37
N ARG A 114 -14.98 -8.19 0.44
CA ARG A 114 -14.14 -7.63 -0.65
C ARG A 114 -12.77 -8.31 -0.75
N PHE A 115 -12.33 -8.95 0.32
CA PHE A 115 -10.99 -9.55 0.41
C PHE A 115 -11.05 -11.08 0.47
N ILE A 116 -12.03 -11.64 1.18
CA ILE A 116 -12.19 -13.10 1.29
C ILE A 116 -13.04 -13.56 0.09
N GLU A 117 -12.40 -13.62 -1.08
CA GLU A 117 -13.03 -14.00 -2.34
C GLU A 117 -12.11 -14.96 -3.14
N PRO A 118 -12.71 -15.84 -3.99
CA PRO A 118 -11.96 -16.94 -4.61
C PRO A 118 -10.76 -16.50 -5.44
N VAL A 119 -10.84 -15.39 -6.17
CA VAL A 119 -9.75 -14.92 -7.06
C VAL A 119 -8.51 -14.60 -6.24
N ARG A 120 -8.66 -13.84 -5.14
CA ARG A 120 -7.54 -13.48 -4.26
C ARG A 120 -6.97 -14.69 -3.54
N ILE A 121 -7.83 -15.59 -3.01
CA ILE A 121 -7.38 -16.80 -2.31
C ILE A 121 -6.60 -17.70 -3.26
N GLN A 122 -7.10 -17.94 -4.48
CA GLN A 122 -6.40 -18.75 -5.48
C GLN A 122 -5.09 -18.10 -5.96
N ALA A 123 -5.06 -16.78 -6.13
CA ALA A 123 -3.84 -16.06 -6.46
C ALA A 123 -2.80 -16.19 -5.33
N GLY A 124 -3.24 -16.06 -4.07
CA GLY A 124 -2.38 -16.21 -2.90
C GLY A 124 -1.85 -17.62 -2.72
N LEU A 125 -2.68 -18.63 -2.96
CA LEU A 125 -2.23 -20.03 -2.93
C LEU A 125 -1.12 -20.28 -3.96
N ARG A 126 -1.32 -19.86 -5.22
CA ARG A 126 -0.29 -19.98 -6.26
C ARG A 126 0.98 -19.21 -5.90
N PHE A 127 0.84 -17.97 -5.41
CA PHE A 127 1.97 -17.13 -4.99
C PHE A 127 2.78 -17.82 -3.88
N TRP A 128 2.13 -18.31 -2.84
CA TRP A 128 2.81 -18.99 -1.75
C TRP A 128 3.49 -20.28 -2.22
N GLN A 129 2.80 -21.10 -3.02
CA GLN A 129 3.39 -22.34 -3.57
C GLN A 129 4.63 -22.05 -4.43
N THR A 130 4.57 -21.00 -5.28
CA THR A 130 5.69 -20.62 -6.15
C THR A 130 6.88 -20.08 -5.35
N HIS A 131 6.65 -19.40 -4.23
CA HIS A 131 7.68 -18.73 -3.45
C HIS A 131 7.86 -19.35 -2.04
N ASP A 132 7.56 -20.63 -1.89
CA ASP A 132 7.54 -21.32 -0.59
C ASP A 132 8.85 -21.19 0.18
N ALA A 133 9.97 -21.47 -0.47
CA ALA A 133 11.29 -21.35 0.16
C ALA A 133 11.61 -19.92 0.60
N THR A 134 11.20 -18.92 -0.18
CA THR A 134 11.40 -17.50 0.15
C THR A 134 10.52 -17.09 1.32
N MET A 135 9.27 -17.55 1.36
CA MET A 135 8.35 -17.33 2.49
C MET A 135 8.89 -17.94 3.78
N ALA A 136 9.33 -19.21 3.74
CA ALA A 136 9.92 -19.89 4.89
C ALA A 136 11.20 -19.17 5.38
N ARG A 137 12.05 -18.71 4.47
CA ARG A 137 13.23 -17.92 4.80
C ARG A 137 12.88 -16.59 5.46
N ALA A 138 11.84 -15.89 4.96
CA ALA A 138 11.39 -14.61 5.52
C ALA A 138 10.82 -14.82 6.93
N GLU A 139 9.98 -15.84 7.13
CA GLU A 139 9.45 -16.22 8.44
C GLU A 139 10.59 -16.53 9.43
N HIS A 140 11.56 -17.34 9.02
CA HIS A 140 12.72 -17.65 9.86
C HIS A 140 13.57 -16.38 10.18
N THR A 141 13.80 -15.52 9.21
CA THR A 141 14.69 -14.33 9.36
C THR A 141 14.06 -13.22 10.20
N PHE A 142 12.78 -12.99 10.04
CA PHE A 142 12.08 -11.85 10.62
C PHE A 142 11.09 -12.23 11.73
N GLY A 143 10.77 -13.52 11.88
CA GLY A 143 9.82 -14.03 12.86
C GLY A 143 8.35 -13.71 12.53
N VAL A 144 8.05 -13.28 11.30
CA VAL A 144 6.72 -12.93 10.83
C VAL A 144 6.12 -14.12 10.08
N PRO A 145 4.98 -14.68 10.50
CA PRO A 145 4.38 -15.84 9.85
C PRO A 145 4.07 -15.59 8.37
N ALA A 146 4.31 -16.59 7.53
CA ALA A 146 4.10 -16.50 6.09
C ALA A 146 2.65 -16.12 5.73
N GLU A 147 1.65 -16.54 6.53
CA GLU A 147 0.25 -16.14 6.35
C GLU A 147 0.03 -14.64 6.51
N ILE A 148 0.79 -13.95 7.34
CA ILE A 148 0.69 -12.49 7.47
C ILE A 148 1.31 -11.80 6.25
N ILE A 149 2.47 -12.26 5.80
CA ILE A 149 3.16 -11.73 4.61
C ILE A 149 2.28 -11.88 3.37
N VAL A 150 1.76 -13.09 3.13
CA VAL A 150 0.88 -13.34 1.99
C VAL A 150 -0.44 -12.58 2.10
N GLY A 151 -0.96 -12.38 3.32
CA GLY A 151 -2.15 -11.58 3.60
C GLY A 151 -1.99 -10.13 3.18
N ILE A 152 -0.87 -9.48 3.55
CA ILE A 152 -0.55 -8.10 3.15
C ILE A 152 -0.48 -7.98 1.62
N ILE A 153 0.35 -8.79 0.95
CA ILE A 153 0.55 -8.68 -0.49
C ILE A 153 -0.76 -8.95 -1.24
N GLY A 154 -1.58 -9.86 -0.71
CA GLY A 154 -2.91 -10.17 -1.24
C GLY A 154 -3.90 -9.02 -1.08
N VAL A 155 -3.94 -8.38 0.08
CA VAL A 155 -4.83 -7.24 0.36
C VAL A 155 -4.43 -6.03 -0.46
N GLU A 156 -3.14 -5.72 -0.55
CA GLU A 156 -2.65 -4.51 -1.20
C GLU A 156 -2.81 -4.55 -2.73
N THR A 157 -2.36 -5.59 -3.37
CA THR A 157 -2.26 -5.57 -4.85
C THR A 157 -2.72 -6.83 -5.56
N ILE A 158 -3.28 -7.80 -4.83
CA ILE A 158 -3.53 -9.15 -5.38
C ILE A 158 -2.26 -9.69 -6.06
N TYR A 159 -1.17 -9.71 -5.29
CA TYR A 159 0.15 -10.21 -5.72
C TYR A 159 0.67 -9.50 -6.98
N GLY A 160 0.67 -8.18 -6.97
CA GLY A 160 1.21 -7.33 -8.03
C GLY A 160 0.26 -7.05 -9.21
N GLN A 161 -0.98 -7.57 -9.20
CA GLN A 161 -1.93 -7.33 -10.29
C GLN A 161 -2.48 -5.89 -10.32
N HIS A 162 -2.51 -5.19 -9.17
CA HIS A 162 -3.10 -3.86 -9.01
C HIS A 162 -2.19 -2.90 -8.25
N THR A 163 -1.08 -2.52 -8.82
CA THR A 163 -0.09 -1.63 -8.17
C THR A 163 -0.38 -0.14 -8.31
N GLY A 164 -1.46 0.22 -9.02
CA GLY A 164 -1.82 1.60 -9.32
C GLY A 164 -1.31 2.09 -10.68
N ASN A 165 -1.97 3.15 -11.21
CA ASN A 165 -1.69 3.68 -12.55
C ASN A 165 -1.30 5.16 -12.56
N PHE A 166 -1.27 5.83 -11.41
CA PHE A 166 -0.85 7.22 -11.31
C PHE A 166 0.67 7.30 -11.37
N ARG A 167 1.22 8.31 -12.07
CA ARG A 167 2.63 8.61 -11.88
C ARG A 167 2.84 9.07 -10.43
N VAL A 168 3.80 8.46 -9.75
CA VAL A 168 4.03 8.71 -8.32
C VAL A 168 4.36 10.17 -8.07
N ILE A 169 5.18 10.78 -8.93
CA ILE A 169 5.53 12.18 -8.80
C ILE A 169 4.32 13.10 -8.92
N ASP A 170 3.38 12.81 -9.84
CA ASP A 170 2.17 13.62 -10.03
C ASP A 170 1.26 13.53 -8.80
N ALA A 171 1.08 12.31 -8.29
CA ALA A 171 0.27 12.07 -7.10
C ALA A 171 0.83 12.81 -5.88
N LEU A 172 2.13 12.64 -5.63
CA LEU A 172 2.80 13.26 -4.49
C LEU A 172 2.88 14.78 -4.62
N ALA A 173 3.20 15.32 -5.82
CA ALA A 173 3.23 16.76 -6.05
C ALA A 173 1.83 17.40 -5.89
N THR A 174 0.77 16.74 -6.40
CA THR A 174 -0.60 17.20 -6.20
C THR A 174 -0.94 17.29 -4.71
N LEU A 175 -0.61 16.26 -3.93
CA LEU A 175 -0.89 16.23 -2.50
C LEU A 175 0.07 17.10 -1.66
N ALA A 176 1.27 17.40 -2.16
CA ALA A 176 2.21 18.29 -1.51
C ALA A 176 1.89 19.78 -1.71
N PHE A 177 1.38 20.16 -2.89
CA PHE A 177 1.21 21.58 -3.24
C PHE A 177 -0.23 22.02 -3.43
N ASP A 178 -1.16 21.09 -3.65
CA ASP A 178 -2.58 21.35 -3.88
C ASP A 178 -3.50 20.55 -2.95
N PHE A 179 -3.05 20.22 -1.74
CA PHE A 179 -3.87 19.47 -0.78
C PHE A 179 -5.13 20.27 -0.43
N PRO A 180 -6.33 19.64 -0.37
CA PRO A 180 -7.58 20.36 -0.11
C PRO A 180 -7.58 20.99 1.28
N VAL A 181 -7.68 22.32 1.32
CA VAL A 181 -7.65 23.12 2.56
C VAL A 181 -8.84 22.83 3.50
N GLN A 182 -9.93 22.31 2.95
CA GLN A 182 -11.13 21.91 3.70
C GLN A 182 -10.95 20.63 4.49
N HIS A 183 -9.87 19.87 4.24
CA HIS A 183 -9.62 18.64 4.97
C HIS A 183 -9.28 18.96 6.44
N PRO A 184 -9.86 18.27 7.46
CA PRO A 184 -9.65 18.57 8.88
C PRO A 184 -8.19 18.59 9.34
N ARG A 185 -7.32 17.88 8.63
CA ARG A 185 -5.88 17.76 8.90
C ARG A 185 -5.05 18.25 7.70
N ALA A 186 -5.48 19.29 6.99
CA ALA A 186 -4.87 19.72 5.74
C ALA A 186 -3.35 20.00 5.88
N THR A 187 -2.95 20.82 6.84
CA THR A 187 -1.55 21.22 7.05
C THR A 187 -0.65 20.04 7.33
N GLU A 188 -1.07 19.15 8.22
CA GLU A 188 -0.30 17.94 8.58
C GLU A 188 -0.16 16.98 7.40
N ARG A 189 -1.26 16.77 6.67
CA ARG A 189 -1.28 15.88 5.51
C ARG A 189 -0.44 16.42 4.35
N GLN A 190 -0.54 17.71 4.09
CA GLN A 190 0.26 18.38 3.08
C GLN A 190 1.77 18.25 3.38
N ALA A 191 2.17 18.52 4.62
CA ALA A 191 3.57 18.36 5.06
C ALA A 191 4.05 16.92 4.93
N TYR A 192 3.21 15.94 5.27
CA TYR A 192 3.50 14.52 5.09
C TYR A 192 3.78 14.21 3.60
N PHE A 193 2.90 14.60 2.68
CA PHE A 193 3.11 14.32 1.25
C PHE A 193 4.29 15.08 0.64
N ALA A 194 4.59 16.27 1.13
CA ALA A 194 5.81 16.98 0.76
C ALA A 194 7.08 16.21 1.20
N SER A 195 7.05 15.62 2.40
CA SER A 195 8.13 14.73 2.86
C SER A 195 8.26 13.49 1.98
N GLU A 196 7.14 12.83 1.65
CA GLU A 196 7.12 11.64 0.79
C GLU A 196 7.61 11.95 -0.64
N LEU A 197 7.29 13.13 -1.18
CA LEU A 197 7.84 13.60 -2.46
C LEU A 197 9.36 13.73 -2.39
N GLY A 198 9.89 14.22 -1.27
CA GLY A 198 11.34 14.29 -1.03
C GLY A 198 11.97 12.91 -0.99
N GLN A 199 11.38 11.97 -0.24
CA GLN A 199 11.83 10.57 -0.19
C GLN A 199 11.79 9.91 -1.58
N TYR A 200 10.75 10.17 -2.35
CA TYR A 200 10.63 9.69 -3.72
C TYR A 200 11.77 10.17 -4.62
N LEU A 201 12.09 11.48 -4.59
CA LEU A 201 13.16 12.05 -5.42
C LEU A 201 14.54 11.48 -5.02
N MET A 202 14.80 11.29 -3.73
CA MET A 202 16.01 10.61 -3.27
C MET A 202 16.07 9.14 -3.72
N LEU A 203 14.95 8.44 -3.66
CA LEU A 203 14.86 7.04 -4.06
C LEU A 203 15.14 6.88 -5.57
N VAL A 204 14.49 7.67 -6.41
CA VAL A 204 14.66 7.58 -7.87
C VAL A 204 16.06 8.02 -8.31
N GLN A 205 16.66 9.02 -7.64
CA GLN A 205 18.02 9.41 -7.93
C GLN A 205 19.03 8.32 -7.57
N ARG A 206 18.89 7.71 -6.38
CA ARG A 206 19.77 6.63 -5.91
C ARG A 206 19.75 5.42 -6.86
N ASN A 207 18.59 5.12 -7.41
CA ASN A 207 18.41 3.97 -8.30
C ASN A 207 18.52 4.34 -9.80
N GLU A 208 18.87 5.57 -10.12
CA GLU A 208 18.99 6.08 -11.51
C GLU A 208 17.69 5.88 -12.32
N TRP A 209 16.53 5.93 -11.64
CA TRP A 209 15.23 5.80 -12.29
C TRP A 209 14.78 7.14 -12.88
N ASP A 210 13.97 7.06 -13.93
CA ASP A 210 13.26 8.23 -14.45
C ASP A 210 12.11 8.60 -13.50
N PRO A 211 12.14 9.80 -12.87
CA PRO A 211 11.12 10.21 -11.91
C PRO A 211 9.70 10.31 -12.51
N LEU A 212 9.58 10.36 -13.83
CA LEU A 212 8.29 10.46 -14.52
C LEU A 212 7.69 9.11 -14.91
N ARG A 213 8.41 8.00 -14.68
CA ARG A 213 7.97 6.66 -15.12
C ARG A 213 7.35 5.82 -14.04
N MET A 214 7.73 6.03 -12.78
CA MET A 214 7.26 5.18 -11.69
C MET A 214 5.76 5.38 -11.46
N LYS A 215 5.03 4.26 -11.41
CA LYS A 215 3.58 4.24 -11.21
C LYS A 215 3.22 3.68 -9.84
N GLY A 216 2.12 4.15 -9.29
CA GLY A 216 1.64 3.74 -7.97
C GLY A 216 0.18 4.13 -7.75
N SER A 217 -0.22 4.16 -6.49
CA SER A 217 -1.55 4.58 -6.09
C SER A 217 -1.75 6.10 -6.27
N TYR A 218 -2.98 6.55 -6.15
CA TYR A 218 -3.31 7.98 -6.17
C TYR A 218 -2.69 8.77 -5.01
N ALA A 219 -2.21 8.12 -3.97
CA ALA A 219 -1.49 8.74 -2.86
C ALA A 219 0.03 8.52 -2.92
N GLY A 220 0.55 7.92 -4.00
CA GLY A 220 1.98 7.75 -4.21
C GLY A 220 2.58 6.48 -3.58
N ALA A 221 1.76 5.52 -3.15
CA ALA A 221 2.24 4.21 -2.70
C ALA A 221 2.72 3.38 -3.88
N MET A 222 3.80 2.59 -3.70
CA MET A 222 4.62 2.02 -4.76
C MET A 222 4.77 0.49 -4.62
N GLY A 223 4.84 -0.17 -5.78
CA GLY A 223 5.15 -1.60 -5.87
C GLY A 223 4.06 -2.51 -5.33
N TRP A 224 4.35 -3.81 -5.23
CA TRP A 224 3.39 -4.80 -4.74
C TRP A 224 2.98 -4.58 -3.28
N PRO A 225 3.89 -4.19 -2.35
CA PRO A 225 3.54 -3.96 -0.96
C PRO A 225 2.89 -2.58 -0.73
N GLN A 226 2.72 -1.75 -1.75
CA GLN A 226 2.18 -0.39 -1.63
C GLN A 226 2.91 0.46 -0.58
N PHE A 227 4.23 0.37 -0.55
CA PHE A 227 5.05 1.20 0.31
C PHE A 227 5.02 2.65 -0.14
N MET A 228 4.85 3.57 0.81
CA MET A 228 5.19 4.96 0.58
C MET A 228 6.71 5.09 0.37
N PRO A 229 7.19 6.11 -0.38
CA PRO A 229 8.63 6.28 -0.60
C PRO A 229 9.48 6.28 0.67
N GLY A 230 8.99 6.89 1.75
CA GLY A 230 9.63 6.84 3.06
C GLY A 230 9.69 5.43 3.66
N SER A 231 8.62 4.65 3.49
CA SER A 231 8.61 3.25 3.92
C SER A 231 9.56 2.39 3.08
N TRP A 232 9.64 2.64 1.78
CA TRP A 232 10.61 1.98 0.91
C TRP A 232 12.05 2.26 1.39
N ALA A 233 12.38 3.53 1.62
CA ALA A 233 13.72 3.91 2.06
C ALA A 233 14.14 3.29 3.40
N GLN A 234 13.17 3.04 4.30
CA GLN A 234 13.43 2.55 5.66
C GLN A 234 13.37 1.03 5.79
N PHE A 235 12.45 0.37 5.06
CA PHE A 235 12.09 -1.02 5.34
C PHE A 235 12.30 -1.97 4.15
N ALA A 236 12.48 -1.45 2.93
CA ALA A 236 12.72 -2.32 1.79
C ALA A 236 14.12 -2.94 1.87
N VAL A 237 14.21 -4.21 1.51
CA VAL A 237 15.44 -5.01 1.55
C VAL A 237 15.64 -5.75 0.23
N ASP A 238 16.89 -5.86 -0.19
CA ASP A 238 17.35 -6.78 -1.22
C ASP A 238 17.35 -8.19 -0.59
N PHE A 239 16.29 -8.93 -0.84
CA PHE A 239 16.10 -10.23 -0.18
C PHE A 239 16.49 -11.40 -1.09
N ASP A 240 16.72 -11.21 -2.39
CA ASP A 240 17.33 -12.24 -3.25
C ASP A 240 18.86 -12.10 -3.36
N GLY A 241 19.42 -10.93 -2.96
CA GLY A 241 20.86 -10.69 -2.91
C GLY A 241 21.46 -10.32 -4.26
N ASP A 242 20.66 -9.78 -5.19
CA ASP A 242 21.11 -9.37 -6.52
C ASP A 242 21.80 -7.99 -6.54
N GLY A 243 21.83 -7.29 -5.39
CA GLY A 243 22.41 -5.95 -5.21
C GLY A 243 21.42 -4.82 -5.49
N LYS A 244 20.13 -5.11 -5.69
CA LYS A 244 19.07 -4.12 -5.93
C LYS A 244 17.88 -4.39 -5.04
N ILE A 245 17.01 -3.40 -4.90
CA ILE A 245 15.72 -3.54 -4.23
C ILE A 245 14.63 -3.26 -5.25
N ASP A 246 13.92 -4.29 -5.70
CA ASP A 246 12.86 -4.16 -6.70
C ASP A 246 11.51 -4.64 -6.18
N LEU A 247 10.73 -3.73 -5.61
CA LEU A 247 9.37 -4.04 -5.13
C LEU A 247 8.31 -4.07 -6.25
N TYR A 248 8.72 -3.86 -7.50
CA TYR A 248 7.84 -3.98 -8.66
C TYR A 248 7.93 -5.33 -9.36
N ASN A 249 9.13 -5.98 -9.35
CA ASN A 249 9.36 -7.17 -10.16
C ASN A 249 10.03 -8.32 -9.39
N SER A 250 10.66 -8.08 -8.22
CA SER A 250 11.22 -9.15 -7.39
C SER A 250 10.25 -9.59 -6.29
N PRO A 251 9.56 -10.74 -6.42
CA PRO A 251 8.76 -11.29 -5.35
C PRO A 251 9.54 -11.54 -4.06
N ALA A 252 10.84 -11.84 -4.17
CA ALA A 252 11.68 -12.07 -3.01
C ALA A 252 11.86 -10.78 -2.18
N ASP A 253 12.17 -9.65 -2.84
CA ASP A 253 12.29 -8.37 -2.17
C ASP A 253 10.97 -7.92 -1.55
N VAL A 254 9.86 -8.15 -2.26
CA VAL A 254 8.52 -7.85 -1.73
C VAL A 254 8.26 -8.63 -0.45
N ILE A 255 8.50 -9.95 -0.44
CA ILE A 255 8.31 -10.83 0.72
C ILE A 255 9.21 -10.38 1.88
N GLY A 256 10.51 -10.20 1.61
CA GLY A 256 11.48 -9.78 2.62
C GLY A 256 11.16 -8.40 3.19
N SER A 257 10.79 -7.44 2.35
CA SER A 257 10.49 -6.07 2.76
C SER A 257 9.22 -5.98 3.61
N VAL A 258 8.17 -6.73 3.28
CA VAL A 258 6.95 -6.83 4.12
C VAL A 258 7.29 -7.42 5.48
N ALA A 259 8.07 -8.49 5.53
CA ALA A 259 8.48 -9.10 6.79
C ALA A 259 9.38 -8.16 7.62
N ASN A 260 10.34 -7.47 6.99
CA ASN A 260 11.19 -6.49 7.64
C ASN A 260 10.41 -5.29 8.21
N TYR A 261 9.37 -4.84 7.50
CA TYR A 261 8.46 -3.81 8.00
C TYR A 261 7.85 -4.22 9.34
N PHE A 262 7.27 -5.41 9.45
CA PHE A 262 6.67 -5.87 10.70
C PHE A 262 7.70 -6.06 11.81
N LYS A 263 8.89 -6.57 11.50
CA LYS A 263 9.99 -6.64 12.46
C LYS A 263 10.34 -5.24 13.01
N ALA A 264 10.41 -4.23 12.14
CA ALA A 264 10.68 -2.84 12.55
C ALA A 264 9.56 -2.25 13.42
N PHE A 265 8.33 -2.71 13.26
CA PHE A 265 7.18 -2.35 14.11
C PHE A 265 6.96 -3.32 15.27
N ASN A 266 8.03 -3.95 15.77
CA ASN A 266 8.04 -4.78 16.97
C ASN A 266 7.16 -6.02 16.91
N TRP A 267 7.03 -6.65 15.75
CA TRP A 267 6.38 -7.96 15.66
C TRP A 267 7.00 -8.94 16.67
N LYS A 268 6.16 -9.63 17.43
CA LYS A 268 6.56 -10.62 18.44
C LYS A 268 6.40 -12.04 17.87
N PRO A 269 7.50 -12.74 17.55
CA PRO A 269 7.41 -14.11 17.06
C PRO A 269 6.64 -15.02 18.02
N GLY A 270 5.76 -15.86 17.48
CA GLY A 270 4.94 -16.80 18.27
C GLY A 270 3.74 -16.18 18.99
N MET A 271 3.63 -14.86 19.09
CA MET A 271 2.47 -14.21 19.69
C MET A 271 1.30 -14.20 18.70
N PRO A 272 0.09 -14.65 19.11
CA PRO A 272 -1.11 -14.50 18.29
C PRO A 272 -1.44 -13.03 18.00
N THR A 273 -2.15 -12.76 16.91
CA THR A 273 -2.60 -11.40 16.58
C THR A 273 -3.77 -10.94 17.47
N HIS A 274 -4.63 -11.86 17.86
CA HIS A 274 -5.80 -11.58 18.72
C HIS A 274 -6.32 -12.85 19.36
N TYR A 275 -7.20 -12.65 20.34
CA TYR A 275 -7.96 -13.72 20.99
C TYR A 275 -9.46 -13.43 20.90
N PRO A 276 -10.32 -14.47 20.96
CA PRO A 276 -11.75 -14.30 21.22
C PRO A 276 -11.97 -13.59 22.54
N VAL A 277 -13.02 -12.77 22.62
CA VAL A 277 -13.44 -12.11 23.86
C VAL A 277 -14.95 -12.20 23.98
N GLN A 278 -15.42 -12.46 25.20
CA GLN A 278 -16.81 -12.37 25.64
C GLN A 278 -16.94 -11.34 26.76
N PHE A 279 -18.15 -11.06 27.20
CA PHE A 279 -18.39 -10.03 28.22
C PHE A 279 -19.27 -10.52 29.35
N ASP A 280 -18.90 -10.15 30.57
CA ASP A 280 -19.74 -10.25 31.74
C ASP A 280 -20.58 -8.96 31.87
N ALA A 281 -21.84 -9.04 31.48
CA ALA A 281 -22.75 -7.89 31.46
C ALA A 281 -22.90 -7.19 32.84
N SER A 282 -22.68 -7.90 33.93
CA SER A 282 -22.81 -7.35 35.29
C SER A 282 -21.66 -6.42 35.68
N ARG A 283 -20.50 -6.55 35.03
CA ARG A 283 -19.26 -5.79 35.33
C ARG A 283 -18.74 -5.00 34.13
N LEU A 284 -19.40 -5.08 32.97
CA LEU A 284 -18.91 -4.52 31.73
C LEU A 284 -18.80 -3.00 31.79
N ASN A 285 -17.59 -2.51 31.59
CA ASN A 285 -17.28 -1.09 31.38
C ASN A 285 -16.75 -0.89 29.94
N MET A 286 -17.69 -0.86 28.98
CA MET A 286 -17.37 -0.78 27.56
C MET A 286 -16.62 0.52 27.22
N ASP A 287 -17.03 1.66 27.79
CA ASP A 287 -16.39 2.96 27.55
C ASP A 287 -14.91 2.93 27.93
N ALA A 288 -14.60 2.36 29.09
CA ALA A 288 -13.21 2.24 29.52
C ALA A 288 -12.39 1.27 28.67
N LEU A 289 -13.00 0.18 28.18
CA LEU A 289 -12.32 -0.78 27.28
C LEU A 289 -12.06 -0.20 25.89
N MET A 290 -12.95 0.67 25.41
CA MET A 290 -12.84 1.29 24.08
C MET A 290 -12.01 2.57 24.07
N ALA A 291 -11.77 3.21 25.23
CA ALA A 291 -11.05 4.49 25.32
C ALA A 291 -9.66 4.52 24.66
N PRO A 292 -8.83 3.44 24.73
CA PRO A 292 -7.54 3.41 24.07
C PRO A 292 -7.59 3.22 22.54
N ASP A 293 -8.76 3.07 21.95
CA ASP A 293 -8.94 2.68 20.54
C ASP A 293 -8.18 1.36 20.24
N ILE A 294 -7.41 1.28 19.18
CA ILE A 294 -6.65 0.09 18.80
C ILE A 294 -5.32 -0.09 19.55
N LEU A 295 -5.00 0.79 20.49
CA LEU A 295 -3.73 0.74 21.23
C LEU A 295 -3.78 -0.33 22.33
N PRO A 296 -2.93 -1.36 22.30
CA PRO A 296 -2.88 -2.35 23.37
C PRO A 296 -2.31 -1.69 24.64
N THR A 297 -3.15 -1.58 25.68
CA THR A 297 -2.82 -0.88 26.93
C THR A 297 -3.22 -1.65 28.17
N PHE A 298 -4.11 -2.63 28.06
CA PHE A 298 -4.63 -3.37 29.21
C PHE A 298 -3.81 -4.63 29.49
N SER A 299 -3.34 -4.80 30.72
CA SER A 299 -2.95 -6.12 31.18
C SER A 299 -4.17 -7.06 31.18
N VAL A 300 -3.96 -8.37 31.16
CA VAL A 300 -5.05 -9.37 31.28
C VAL A 300 -5.93 -9.08 32.49
N SER A 301 -5.34 -8.81 33.65
CA SER A 301 -6.07 -8.51 34.88
C SER A 301 -6.90 -7.22 34.78
N SER A 302 -6.36 -6.15 34.22
CA SER A 302 -7.10 -4.89 34.06
C SER A 302 -8.18 -4.98 32.97
N PHE A 303 -7.99 -5.81 31.97
CA PHE A 303 -8.96 -6.08 30.90
C PHE A 303 -10.15 -6.87 31.43
N THR A 304 -9.89 -7.95 32.20
CA THR A 304 -10.93 -8.79 32.82
C THR A 304 -11.64 -8.09 33.94
N ALA A 305 -10.96 -7.23 34.72
CA ALA A 305 -11.60 -6.40 35.77
C ALA A 305 -12.67 -5.44 35.22
N LYS A 306 -12.59 -5.11 33.89
CA LYS A 306 -13.59 -4.27 33.19
C LYS A 306 -14.72 -5.08 32.54
N GLY A 307 -14.83 -6.36 32.86
CA GLY A 307 -15.91 -7.24 32.40
C GLY A 307 -15.59 -7.97 31.07
N ALA A 308 -14.37 -7.89 30.57
CA ALA A 308 -13.95 -8.77 29.46
C ALA A 308 -13.70 -10.19 30.01
N ILE A 309 -14.15 -11.20 29.26
CA ILE A 309 -13.92 -12.63 29.58
C ILE A 309 -12.95 -13.15 28.53
N LEU A 310 -11.83 -13.64 28.99
CA LEU A 310 -10.80 -14.31 28.19
C LEU A 310 -10.71 -15.78 28.59
N GLU A 311 -10.31 -16.64 27.66
CA GLU A 311 -10.20 -18.09 27.89
C GLU A 311 -8.87 -18.65 27.35
N GLY A 312 -8.47 -19.79 27.89
CA GLY A 312 -7.29 -20.53 27.44
C GLY A 312 -6.02 -19.67 27.46
N ALA A 313 -5.26 -19.71 26.37
CA ALA A 313 -3.99 -18.99 26.22
C ALA A 313 -4.10 -17.47 26.39
N ALA A 314 -5.29 -16.89 26.21
CA ALA A 314 -5.49 -15.46 26.42
C ALA A 314 -5.31 -15.02 27.86
N LEU A 315 -5.56 -15.90 28.83
CA LEU A 315 -5.38 -15.64 30.27
C LEU A 315 -3.90 -15.51 30.66
N GLU A 316 -3.02 -16.13 29.91
CA GLU A 316 -1.57 -16.13 30.13
C GLU A 316 -0.84 -15.17 29.18
N HIS A 317 -1.58 -14.31 28.47
CA HIS A 317 -0.96 -13.39 27.50
C HIS A 317 0.02 -12.44 28.20
N PRO A 318 1.31 -12.41 27.76
CA PRO A 318 2.36 -11.69 28.49
C PRO A 318 2.36 -10.17 28.27
N GLY A 319 1.67 -9.71 27.23
CA GLY A 319 1.66 -8.32 26.77
C GLY A 319 0.35 -7.60 27.04
N PRO A 320 0.28 -6.34 26.63
CA PRO A 320 -0.97 -5.59 26.69
C PRO A 320 -1.95 -6.00 25.60
N LEU A 321 -3.25 -5.84 25.90
CA LEU A 321 -4.39 -6.08 25.02
C LEU A 321 -5.14 -4.78 24.71
N ALA A 322 -5.84 -4.75 23.57
CA ALA A 322 -6.83 -3.73 23.23
C ALA A 322 -8.17 -4.39 22.89
N LEU A 323 -9.28 -3.76 23.24
CA LEU A 323 -10.59 -4.21 22.73
C LEU A 323 -10.78 -3.68 21.31
N ILE A 324 -10.93 -4.58 20.35
CA ILE A 324 -11.15 -4.26 18.95
C ILE A 324 -12.61 -4.50 18.60
N GLU A 325 -13.29 -3.44 18.16
CA GLU A 325 -14.67 -3.49 17.73
C GLU A 325 -14.79 -3.54 16.20
N LEU A 326 -15.63 -4.43 15.70
CA LEU A 326 -15.94 -4.60 14.29
C LEU A 326 -17.46 -4.46 14.11
N HIS A 327 -17.91 -3.26 13.75
CA HIS A 327 -19.32 -2.98 13.46
C HIS A 327 -19.82 -3.80 12.28
N ASN A 328 -21.04 -4.32 12.38
CA ASN A 328 -21.70 -5.15 11.36
C ASN A 328 -22.92 -4.44 10.69
N GLY A 329 -22.85 -3.13 10.52
CA GLY A 329 -23.98 -2.33 10.02
C GLY A 329 -25.07 -2.19 11.08
N GLY A 330 -26.27 -2.72 10.81
CA GLY A 330 -27.38 -2.73 11.77
C GLY A 330 -27.37 -3.90 12.77
N ASP A 331 -26.46 -4.88 12.57
CA ASP A 331 -26.32 -6.03 13.48
C ASP A 331 -25.37 -5.71 14.65
N PRO A 332 -25.42 -6.48 15.76
CA PRO A 332 -24.49 -6.34 16.84
C PRO A 332 -23.02 -6.43 16.37
N PRO A 333 -22.11 -5.59 16.91
CA PRO A 333 -20.71 -5.64 16.59
C PRO A 333 -20.05 -6.94 17.07
N SER A 334 -18.99 -7.33 16.39
CA SER A 334 -18.07 -8.40 16.81
C SER A 334 -16.89 -7.79 17.54
N TYR A 335 -16.32 -8.52 18.50
CA TYR A 335 -15.20 -8.05 19.29
C TYR A 335 -14.07 -9.09 19.33
N VAL A 336 -12.83 -8.61 19.38
CA VAL A 336 -11.65 -9.44 19.66
C VAL A 336 -10.70 -8.69 20.60
N ALA A 337 -9.92 -9.43 21.36
CA ALA A 337 -8.83 -8.89 22.18
C ALA A 337 -7.56 -8.85 21.31
N GLY A 338 -7.22 -7.68 20.75
CA GLY A 338 -6.05 -7.46 19.92
C GLY A 338 -4.77 -7.38 20.75
N THR A 339 -3.72 -8.05 20.29
CA THR A 339 -2.38 -8.06 20.88
C THR A 339 -1.48 -6.97 20.27
N GLU A 340 -0.21 -6.92 20.68
CA GLU A 340 0.80 -6.08 20.04
C GLU A 340 1.01 -6.45 18.56
N ASN A 341 0.85 -7.72 18.17
CA ASN A 341 0.94 -8.13 16.76
C ASN A 341 -0.27 -7.68 15.92
N PHE A 342 -1.46 -7.62 16.51
CA PHE A 342 -2.59 -6.96 15.86
C PHE A 342 -2.28 -5.49 15.61
N TYR A 343 -1.77 -4.80 16.63
CA TYR A 343 -1.37 -3.41 16.51
C TYR A 343 -0.27 -3.19 15.47
N ALA A 344 0.72 -4.09 15.38
CA ALA A 344 1.76 -4.03 14.35
C ALA A 344 1.17 -4.04 12.93
N ILE A 345 0.11 -4.83 12.68
CA ILE A 345 -0.58 -4.82 11.38
C ILE A 345 -1.27 -3.47 11.14
N THR A 346 -1.85 -2.85 12.15
CA THR A 346 -2.47 -1.53 12.00
C THR A 346 -1.47 -0.42 11.69
N ARG A 347 -0.17 -0.64 11.88
CA ARG A 347 0.87 0.32 11.47
C ARG A 347 1.03 0.42 9.95
N TYR A 348 0.68 -0.65 9.24
CA TYR A 348 0.64 -0.65 7.78
C TYR A 348 -0.51 0.23 7.26
N ASN A 349 -1.67 0.07 7.86
CA ASN A 349 -2.85 0.90 7.63
C ASN A 349 -3.64 1.03 8.94
N TRP A 350 -3.86 2.27 9.42
CA TRP A 350 -4.51 2.55 10.69
C TRP A 350 -6.01 2.21 10.67
N SER A 351 -6.31 0.92 10.68
CA SER A 351 -7.67 0.39 10.65
C SER A 351 -7.73 -1.02 11.21
N SER A 352 -8.62 -1.25 12.18
CA SER A 352 -8.92 -2.58 12.70
C SER A 352 -9.50 -3.51 11.63
N TYR A 353 -10.31 -2.96 10.71
CA TYR A 353 -10.89 -3.72 9.60
C TYR A 353 -9.82 -4.20 8.61
N TYR A 354 -8.83 -3.33 8.33
CA TYR A 354 -7.69 -3.71 7.50
C TYR A 354 -6.89 -4.83 8.14
N ALA A 355 -6.55 -4.68 9.43
CA ALA A 355 -5.77 -5.69 10.14
C ALA A 355 -6.48 -7.05 10.15
N MET A 356 -7.78 -7.08 10.45
CA MET A 356 -8.57 -8.32 10.39
C MET A 356 -8.63 -8.89 8.96
N ALA A 357 -8.79 -8.05 7.92
CA ALA A 357 -8.80 -8.54 6.54
C ALA A 357 -7.47 -9.20 6.16
N VAL A 358 -6.34 -8.61 6.52
CA VAL A 358 -5.01 -9.20 6.31
C VAL A 358 -4.90 -10.56 6.98
N ILE A 359 -5.28 -10.63 8.27
CA ILE A 359 -5.22 -11.86 9.06
C ILE A 359 -6.08 -12.96 8.41
N GLU A 360 -7.34 -12.64 8.09
CA GLU A 360 -8.28 -13.62 7.56
C GLU A 360 -7.94 -14.05 6.11
N VAL A 361 -7.42 -13.16 5.27
CA VAL A 361 -6.90 -13.53 3.94
C VAL A 361 -5.76 -14.53 4.09
N GLY A 362 -4.79 -14.23 4.95
CA GLY A 362 -3.66 -15.12 5.21
C GLY A 362 -4.10 -16.50 5.73
N GLN A 363 -5.01 -16.52 6.71
CA GLN A 363 -5.57 -17.76 7.26
C GLN A 363 -6.34 -18.58 6.21
N ALA A 364 -7.14 -17.93 5.36
CA ALA A 364 -7.88 -18.60 4.29
C ALA A 364 -6.95 -19.24 3.25
N ILE A 365 -5.86 -18.56 2.89
CA ILE A 365 -4.84 -19.08 1.97
C ILE A 365 -4.09 -20.26 2.63
N LYS A 366 -3.70 -20.13 3.90
CA LYS A 366 -3.06 -21.21 4.67
C LYS A 366 -3.94 -22.46 4.74
N ALA A 367 -5.22 -22.28 5.03
CA ALA A 367 -6.19 -23.38 5.06
C ALA A 367 -6.39 -24.03 3.66
N ALA A 368 -6.37 -23.23 2.59
CA ALA A 368 -6.45 -23.76 1.22
C ALA A 368 -5.19 -24.55 0.81
N ARG A 369 -4.03 -24.22 1.38
CA ARG A 369 -2.77 -24.93 1.13
C ARG A 369 -2.69 -26.29 1.83
N GLN A 370 -3.40 -26.47 2.93
CA GLN A 370 -3.41 -27.70 3.72
C GLN A 370 -4.39 -28.76 3.19
N ARG A 371 -5.23 -28.39 2.21
CA ARG A 371 -6.18 -29.30 1.52
C ARG A 371 -5.55 -29.93 0.29
#